data_2ac57d150481f2cae06cb07a23488ad3
#
_entry.id   2ac57d150481f2cae06cb07a23488ad3
#
_cell.length_a   1.000
_cell.length_b   1.000
_cell.length_c   1.000
_cell.angle_alpha   90.00
_cell.angle_beta   90.00
_cell.angle_gamma   90.00
#
_symmetry.space_group_name_H-M   'P 1'
#
loop_
_entity.id
_entity.type
_entity.pdbx_description
1 polymer ?
#
loop_
_entity_poly.entity_id
_entity_poly.type
_entity_poly.pdbx_seq_one_letter_code
_entity_poly.pdbx_strand_id
1 'polypeptide(L)'
;MVVDKKTTKIICTHQSSGKTHDFKLFKKSKLPINVNKQIKTGSGYQGLKQIHANSELPLKSTKLHPLTKKEKRMNLKLSKIRVTVEHVIGKIKVFRILAERYRNRRKYYDIRMKLICGIFNFELK
;
A
#
# COMPACT_ATOMS: atom_id res chain seq x y z
N MET A 1 -0.62 -0.84 -3.98
CA MET A 1 -0.17 -2.23 -3.76
C MET A 1 -0.63 -2.71 -2.40
N VAL A 2 -1.18 -3.91 -2.33
CA VAL A 2 -1.57 -4.59 -1.08
C VAL A 2 -0.69 -5.81 -0.90
N VAL A 3 -0.11 -5.94 0.28
CA VAL A 3 0.84 -7.02 0.63
C VAL A 3 0.36 -7.73 1.88
N ASP A 4 0.43 -9.05 1.88
CA ASP A 4 0.20 -9.84 3.09
C ASP A 4 1.38 -9.67 4.05
N LYS A 5 1.08 -9.26 5.29
CA LYS A 5 2.09 -9.02 6.32
C LYS A 5 2.88 -10.29 6.69
N LYS A 6 2.22 -11.46 6.71
CA LYS A 6 2.85 -12.72 7.15
C LYS A 6 3.72 -13.34 6.08
N THR A 7 3.20 -13.41 4.86
CA THR A 7 3.86 -14.09 3.74
C THR A 7 4.68 -13.17 2.86
N THR A 8 4.53 -11.86 3.02
CA THR A 8 5.09 -10.80 2.15
C THR A 8 4.63 -10.89 0.69
N LYS A 9 3.68 -11.76 0.37
CA LYS A 9 3.11 -11.89 -0.97
C LYS A 9 2.32 -10.65 -1.37
N ILE A 10 2.45 -10.26 -2.61
CA ILE A 10 1.66 -9.19 -3.21
C ILE A 10 0.29 -9.75 -3.56
N ILE A 11 -0.75 -9.21 -2.93
CA ILE A 11 -2.14 -9.66 -3.15
C ILE A 11 -2.72 -8.99 -4.38
N CYS A 12 -2.55 -7.67 -4.48
CA CYS A 12 -3.02 -6.91 -5.63
C CYS A 12 -2.23 -5.62 -5.84
N THR A 13 -2.28 -5.16 -7.08
CA THR A 13 -1.79 -3.84 -7.47
C THR A 13 -2.86 -3.11 -8.25
N HIS A 14 -2.95 -1.82 -8.05
CA HIS A 14 -3.76 -0.93 -8.87
C HIS A 14 -2.98 0.35 -9.13
N GLN A 15 -3.11 0.89 -10.33
CA GLN A 15 -2.28 1.99 -10.79
C GLN A 15 -3.12 3.11 -11.38
N SER A 16 -2.62 4.32 -11.26
CA SER A 16 -3.20 5.50 -11.89
C SER A 16 -2.11 6.50 -12.24
N SER A 17 -2.49 7.59 -12.88
CA SER A 17 -1.59 8.73 -13.07
C SER A 17 -1.14 9.27 -11.69
N GLY A 18 0.09 9.80 -11.60
CA GLY A 18 0.65 10.34 -10.35
C GLY A 18 -0.13 11.50 -9.72
N LYS A 19 -1.13 12.03 -10.43
CA LYS A 19 -2.05 13.07 -9.92
C LYS A 19 -3.22 12.51 -9.09
N THR A 20 -3.41 11.19 -9.05
CA THR A 20 -4.53 10.58 -8.33
C THR A 20 -4.09 10.27 -6.90
N HIS A 21 -4.83 10.79 -5.91
CA HIS A 21 -4.59 10.52 -4.50
C HIS A 21 -4.83 9.03 -4.18
N ASP A 22 -3.98 8.43 -3.34
CA ASP A 22 -3.97 7.00 -3.02
C ASP A 22 -5.31 6.48 -2.53
N PHE A 23 -6.00 7.22 -1.67
CA PHE A 23 -7.31 6.82 -1.16
C PHE A 23 -8.39 6.81 -2.25
N LYS A 24 -8.34 7.77 -3.20
CA LYS A 24 -9.23 7.79 -4.36
C LYS A 24 -8.98 6.58 -5.26
N LEU A 25 -7.72 6.22 -5.43
CA LEU A 25 -7.30 5.03 -6.18
C LEU A 25 -7.82 3.75 -5.51
N PHE A 26 -7.69 3.66 -4.19
CA PHE A 26 -8.19 2.53 -3.41
C PHE A 26 -9.71 2.36 -3.57
N LYS A 27 -10.49 3.45 -3.47
CA LYS A 27 -11.95 3.41 -3.69
C LYS A 27 -12.30 2.92 -5.09
N LYS A 28 -11.60 3.41 -6.12
CA LYS A 28 -11.82 2.99 -7.52
C LYS A 28 -11.50 1.52 -7.74
N SER A 29 -10.55 0.95 -7.01
CA SER A 29 -10.14 -0.44 -7.18
C SER A 29 -11.22 -1.44 -6.79
N LYS A 30 -12.23 -1.02 -5.99
CA LYS A 30 -13.33 -1.86 -5.47
C LYS A 30 -12.84 -3.21 -4.93
N LEU A 31 -11.66 -3.21 -4.29
CA LEU A 31 -11.00 -4.41 -3.81
C LEU A 31 -11.87 -5.12 -2.77
N PRO A 32 -12.32 -6.36 -3.01
CA PRO A 32 -13.13 -7.11 -2.06
C PRO A 32 -12.26 -7.64 -0.92
N ILE A 33 -12.11 -6.84 0.14
CA ILE A 33 -11.39 -7.28 1.34
C ILE A 33 -12.41 -7.78 2.36
N ASN A 34 -12.21 -8.99 2.85
CA ASN A 34 -13.05 -9.56 3.90
C ASN A 34 -13.03 -8.67 5.15
N VAL A 35 -14.19 -8.37 5.71
CA VAL A 35 -14.38 -7.49 6.88
C VAL A 35 -13.56 -7.95 8.09
N ASN A 36 -13.32 -9.25 8.23
CA ASN A 36 -12.53 -9.83 9.32
C ASN A 36 -11.01 -9.63 9.14
N LYS A 37 -10.55 -9.21 7.97
CA LYS A 37 -9.13 -8.94 7.72
C LYS A 37 -8.77 -7.53 8.14
N GLN A 38 -7.69 -7.40 8.92
CA GLN A 38 -7.18 -6.11 9.33
C GLN A 38 -6.37 -5.46 8.22
N ILE A 39 -6.70 -4.22 7.88
CA ILE A 39 -5.95 -3.40 6.94
C ILE A 39 -5.10 -2.38 7.70
N LYS A 40 -3.81 -2.30 7.37
CA LYS A 40 -2.89 -1.31 7.91
C LYS A 40 -2.41 -0.39 6.78
N THR A 41 -2.62 0.90 6.94
CA THR A 41 -2.32 1.89 5.89
C THR A 41 -1.52 3.07 6.41
N GLY A 42 -1.11 3.94 5.49
CA GLY A 42 -0.47 5.20 5.79
C GLY A 42 -1.45 6.35 6.02
N SER A 43 -0.91 7.52 6.30
CA SER A 43 -1.67 8.74 6.57
C SER A 43 -2.49 9.25 5.38
N GLY A 44 -2.19 8.79 4.16
CA GLY A 44 -2.94 9.14 2.95
C GLY A 44 -4.32 8.51 2.82
N TYR A 45 -4.68 7.56 3.70
CA TYR A 45 -5.93 6.79 3.63
C TYR A 45 -6.95 7.24 4.68
N GLN A 46 -6.98 8.52 5.02
CA GLN A 46 -7.97 9.08 5.95
C GLN A 46 -9.39 8.83 5.43
N GLY A 47 -10.27 8.34 6.33
CA GLY A 47 -11.63 7.93 5.96
C GLY A 47 -11.78 6.44 5.59
N LEU A 48 -10.69 5.66 5.54
CA LEU A 48 -10.76 4.22 5.25
C LEU A 48 -11.62 3.46 6.27
N LYS A 49 -11.65 3.88 7.54
CA LYS A 49 -12.50 3.29 8.58
C LYS A 49 -13.98 3.31 8.26
N GLN A 50 -14.44 4.29 7.47
CA GLN A 50 -15.84 4.39 7.03
C GLN A 50 -16.20 3.30 6.00
N ILE A 51 -15.20 2.81 5.26
CA ILE A 51 -15.38 1.79 4.22
C ILE A 51 -15.06 0.40 4.77
N HIS A 52 -14.03 0.32 5.62
CA HIS A 52 -13.55 -0.92 6.22
C HIS A 52 -13.25 -0.67 7.69
N ALA A 53 -14.17 -1.09 8.58
CA ALA A 53 -14.08 -0.80 10.01
C ALA A 53 -12.80 -1.37 10.66
N ASN A 54 -12.36 -2.56 10.21
CA ASN A 54 -11.15 -3.21 10.70
C ASN A 54 -9.88 -2.67 10.01
N SER A 55 -9.68 -1.35 10.11
CA SER A 55 -8.50 -0.68 9.54
C SER A 55 -7.75 0.13 10.60
N GLU A 56 -6.43 0.10 10.51
CA GLU A 56 -5.52 0.89 11.34
C GLU A 56 -4.82 1.95 10.50
N LEU A 57 -4.97 3.20 10.93
CA LEU A 57 -4.33 4.36 10.31
C LEU A 57 -3.51 5.13 11.36
N PRO A 58 -2.41 5.77 10.94
CA PRO A 58 -1.68 6.66 11.82
C PRO A 58 -2.52 7.89 12.17
N LEU A 59 -2.46 8.28 13.43
CA LEU A 59 -3.08 9.50 13.92
C LEU A 59 -2.28 10.71 13.43
N LYS A 60 -2.97 11.71 12.92
CA LYS A 60 -2.36 12.98 12.51
C LYS A 60 -2.25 13.92 13.69
N SER A 61 -1.10 14.57 13.83
CA SER A 61 -0.93 15.71 14.72
C SER A 61 -1.56 16.95 14.09
N THR A 62 -2.30 17.72 14.88
CA THR A 62 -2.77 19.05 14.51
C THR A 62 -2.23 20.08 15.49
N LYS A 63 -2.28 21.37 15.15
CA LYS A 63 -1.86 22.43 16.06
C LYS A 63 -2.69 22.45 17.36
N LEU A 64 -3.98 22.11 17.26
CA LEU A 64 -4.92 22.08 18.39
C LEU A 64 -4.81 20.80 19.22
N HIS A 65 -4.42 19.69 18.58
CA HIS A 65 -4.31 18.36 19.21
C HIS A 65 -2.97 17.71 18.87
N PRO A 66 -1.89 18.04 19.59
CA PRO A 66 -0.61 17.37 19.42
C PRO A 66 -0.70 15.92 19.89
N LEU A 67 0.04 15.02 19.25
CA LEU A 67 0.03 13.61 19.59
C LEU A 67 0.63 13.37 20.97
N THR A 68 -0.05 12.58 21.77
CA THR A 68 0.44 12.07 23.06
C THR A 68 1.59 11.08 22.87
N LYS A 69 2.36 10.80 23.94
CA LYS A 69 3.43 9.79 23.91
C LYS A 69 2.91 8.40 23.50
N LYS A 70 1.71 8.02 23.94
CA LYS A 70 1.05 6.75 23.60
C LYS A 70 0.73 6.69 22.12
N GLU A 71 0.13 7.75 21.56
CA GLU A 71 -0.23 7.84 20.14
C GLU A 71 1.01 7.83 19.23
N LYS A 72 2.09 8.50 19.61
CA LYS A 72 3.38 8.43 18.92
C LYS A 72 3.93 7.01 18.88
N ARG A 73 3.84 6.25 19.99
CA ARG A 73 4.26 4.83 20.03
C ARG A 73 3.41 3.96 19.13
N MET A 74 2.08 4.20 19.07
CA MET A 74 1.18 3.47 18.16
C MET A 74 1.52 3.76 16.70
N ASN A 75 1.72 5.02 16.34
CA ASN A 75 2.15 5.41 15.01
C ASN A 75 3.50 4.77 14.62
N LEU A 76 4.44 4.70 15.54
CA LEU A 76 5.73 4.05 15.31
C LEU A 76 5.59 2.55 15.05
N LYS A 77 4.75 1.84 15.84
CA LYS A 77 4.45 0.42 15.60
C LYS A 77 3.84 0.20 14.21
N LEU A 78 2.90 1.05 13.81
CA LEU A 78 2.26 0.98 12.50
C LEU A 78 3.27 1.25 11.38
N SER A 79 4.15 2.24 11.56
CA SER A 79 5.21 2.57 10.60
C SER A 79 6.16 1.38 10.39
N LYS A 80 6.60 0.71 11.46
CA LYS A 80 7.44 -0.49 11.36
C LYS A 80 6.81 -1.61 10.53
N ILE A 81 5.49 -1.78 10.65
CA ILE A 81 4.77 -2.78 9.85
C ILE A 81 4.74 -2.37 8.38
N ARG A 82 4.58 -1.08 8.09
CA ARG A 82 4.56 -0.56 6.72
C ARG A 82 5.89 -0.71 5.99
N VAL A 83 7.00 -0.72 6.70
CA VAL A 83 8.34 -0.98 6.13
C VAL A 83 8.37 -2.29 5.33
N THR A 84 7.58 -3.30 5.71
CA THR A 84 7.45 -4.54 4.93
C THR A 84 7.01 -4.27 3.48
N VAL A 85 6.03 -3.39 3.29
CA VAL A 85 5.55 -3.02 1.94
C VAL A 85 6.64 -2.28 1.16
N GLU A 86 7.37 -1.39 1.83
CA GLU A 86 8.48 -0.65 1.22
C GLU A 86 9.62 -1.58 0.79
N HIS A 87 9.93 -2.60 1.58
CA HIS A 87 10.90 -3.64 1.21
C HIS A 87 10.44 -4.45 -0.01
N VAL A 88 9.16 -4.83 -0.08
CA VAL A 88 8.60 -5.52 -1.25
C VAL A 88 8.70 -4.63 -2.49
N ILE A 89 8.31 -3.35 -2.36
CA ILE A 89 8.44 -2.37 -3.46
C ILE A 89 9.91 -2.24 -3.90
N GLY A 90 10.85 -2.16 -2.96
CA GLY A 90 12.27 -2.11 -3.26
C GLY A 90 12.75 -3.31 -4.06
N LYS A 91 12.34 -4.51 -3.67
CA LYS A 91 12.69 -5.76 -4.37
C LYS A 91 12.15 -5.81 -5.81
N ILE A 92 10.89 -5.44 -6.04
CA ILE A 92 10.34 -5.43 -7.41
C ILE A 92 10.93 -4.33 -8.29
N LYS A 93 11.45 -3.25 -7.71
CA LYS A 93 12.12 -2.16 -8.44
C LYS A 93 13.49 -2.56 -9.02
N VAL A 94 14.01 -3.74 -8.74
CA VAL A 94 15.14 -4.33 -9.46
C VAL A 94 14.82 -4.43 -10.95
N PHE A 95 13.57 -4.64 -11.31
CA PHE A 95 13.12 -4.55 -12.69
C PHE A 95 13.08 -3.07 -13.12
N ARG A 96 13.99 -2.67 -13.99
CA ARG A 96 14.14 -1.27 -14.47
C ARG A 96 12.84 -0.65 -14.95
N ILE A 97 11.96 -1.43 -15.55
CA ILE A 97 10.65 -0.97 -16.03
C ILE A 97 9.78 -0.36 -14.92
N LEU A 98 10.00 -0.71 -13.65
CA LEU A 98 9.32 -0.15 -12.49
C LEU A 98 10.11 0.97 -11.80
N ALA A 99 11.43 1.02 -11.99
CA ALA A 99 12.30 1.99 -11.37
C ALA A 99 12.45 3.27 -12.20
N GLU A 100 12.48 3.12 -13.53
CA GLU A 100 12.74 4.20 -14.46
C GLU A 100 11.44 4.82 -15.02
N ARG A 101 11.58 5.98 -15.69
CA ARG A 101 10.45 6.60 -16.40
C ARG A 101 9.95 5.66 -17.49
N TYR A 102 8.68 5.26 -17.39
CA TYR A 102 8.06 4.37 -18.35
C TYR A 102 7.88 5.05 -19.71
N ARG A 103 8.54 4.53 -20.76
CA ARG A 103 8.57 5.11 -22.11
C ARG A 103 7.64 4.42 -23.10
N ASN A 104 7.07 3.26 -22.73
CA ASN A 104 6.17 2.48 -23.58
C ASN A 104 4.70 2.94 -23.45
N ARG A 105 3.82 2.35 -24.25
CA ARG A 105 2.38 2.61 -24.18
C ARG A 105 1.83 2.26 -22.80
N ARG A 106 1.21 3.23 -22.14
CA ARG A 106 0.72 3.11 -20.75
C ARG A 106 -0.25 1.96 -20.52
N LYS A 107 -1.06 1.59 -21.54
CA LYS A 107 -2.04 0.49 -21.42
C LYS A 107 -1.41 -0.87 -21.06
N TYR A 108 -0.15 -1.09 -21.39
CA TYR A 108 0.55 -2.34 -21.08
C TYR A 108 1.29 -2.32 -19.75
N TYR A 109 1.35 -1.18 -19.07
CA TYR A 109 2.08 -1.06 -17.81
C TYR A 109 1.48 -1.92 -16.71
N ASP A 110 0.14 -1.97 -16.61
CA ASP A 110 -0.57 -2.76 -15.61
C ASP A 110 -0.29 -4.27 -15.77
N ILE A 111 -0.31 -4.77 -16.99
CA ILE A 111 -0.01 -6.18 -17.29
C ILE A 111 1.43 -6.52 -16.89
N ARG A 112 2.38 -5.67 -17.25
CA ARG A 112 3.81 -5.85 -16.91
C ARG A 112 4.03 -5.81 -15.39
N MET A 113 3.37 -4.89 -14.69
CA MET A 113 3.42 -4.82 -13.24
C MET A 113 2.86 -6.10 -12.60
N LYS A 114 1.73 -6.61 -13.09
CA LYS A 114 1.14 -7.86 -12.60
C LYS A 114 2.05 -9.05 -12.85
N LEU A 115 2.69 -9.12 -14.01
CA LEU A 115 3.67 -10.17 -14.32
C LEU A 115 4.85 -10.15 -13.35
N ILE A 116 5.45 -8.97 -13.10
CA ILE A 116 6.56 -8.83 -12.16
C ILE A 116 6.14 -9.22 -10.74
N CYS A 117 4.94 -8.81 -10.30
CA CYS A 117 4.40 -9.21 -9.00
C CYS A 117 4.17 -10.73 -8.91
N GLY A 118 3.75 -11.37 -10.02
CA GLY A 118 3.61 -12.82 -10.11
C GLY A 118 4.96 -13.54 -9.97
N ILE A 119 5.98 -13.07 -10.67
CA ILE A 119 7.36 -13.59 -10.58
C ILE A 119 7.86 -13.44 -9.13
N PHE A 120 7.71 -12.27 -8.55
CA PHE A 120 8.11 -12.01 -7.15
C PHE A 120 7.42 -12.98 -6.19
N ASN A 121 6.11 -13.17 -6.32
CA ASN A 121 5.37 -14.11 -5.48
C ASN A 121 5.79 -15.57 -5.68
N PHE A 122 6.18 -15.93 -6.89
CA PHE A 122 6.67 -17.28 -7.22
C PHE A 122 8.03 -17.56 -6.56
N GLU A 123 8.89 -16.54 -6.47
CA GLU A 123 10.20 -16.64 -5.84
C GLU A 123 10.13 -16.69 -4.30
N LEU A 124 9.01 -16.27 -3.71
CA LEU A 124 8.74 -16.38 -2.27
C LEU A 124 8.35 -17.82 -1.92
N LYS A 125 9.33 -18.65 -1.71
CA LYS A 125 9.13 -20.04 -1.27
C LYS A 125 9.13 -20.16 0.25
#